data_49d2251ecb374e138697670f7f36d641
#
_entry.id   49d2251ecb374e138697670f7f36d641
#
_cell.length_a   1.000
_cell.length_b   1.000
_cell.length_c   1.000
_cell.angle_alpha   90.00
_cell.angle_beta   90.00
_cell.angle_gamma   90.00
#
_symmetry.space_group_name_H-M   'P 1'
#
loop_
_entity.id
_entity.type
_entity.pdbx_description
1 polymer ?
#
loop_
_entity_poly.entity_id
_entity_poly.type
_entity_poly.pdbx_seq_one_letter_code
_entity_poly.pdbx_strand_id
1 'polypeptide(L)'
;MATRRFGRRAGAGTVQRVRRGTALSVAAALALALAQGPASAAVPAPLPGAPAAPPATGVPTGAPGIDRAKLRVTLDAVHEAGMYGLYSAVREEDRRWNGASGVADVRTGRPAKAGLEQRVGSITKTFVATAILQQVEKGTVQLDAPIGRYLPDLFPGDRGQQITVRMLLNHTSGIADYVVYAFPSLRDLSPYSLDKHRFRSLRPEQLVKWGLQAPPTGDPGERWSYSNTNYILAGLLLEKVTKTDAETYITRNVIRRAGLKHTYFPSSPFIDGPHARMYESLYRHVNPPRDYSDFDMSWAGTAGALVSTMDDLNAFYRRLLTGGLIGRASLAEMQRTVPAKDADGNVLMNYGLGLYALDLPCGTFWGHDGAVFGAGTQSLASADGARQISLGFNLMKYQRLGADGVPIPDPIDSALAAHVVQALCGGRTMPSQTPTPSTSPQHPMQPLPLQFAR
;
A
#
# COMPACT_ATOMS: atom_id res chain seq x y z
N MET A 1 -63.55 -20.03 41.65
CA MET A 1 -63.45 -19.19 42.86
C MET A 1 -62.04 -18.67 42.92
N ALA A 2 -61.67 -17.45 42.86
CA ALA A 2 -62.25 -16.14 42.97
C ALA A 2 -61.42 -15.18 42.09
N THR A 3 -62.11 -14.33 41.38
CA THR A 3 -61.65 -13.17 40.65
C THR A 3 -61.17 -12.08 41.61
N ARG A 4 -60.07 -11.32 41.27
CA ARG A 4 -59.98 -9.89 41.63
C ARG A 4 -59.24 -9.13 40.53
N ARG A 5 -59.96 -8.23 39.86
CA ARG A 5 -59.54 -7.03 39.10
C ARG A 5 -59.21 -5.91 40.10
N PHE A 6 -58.28 -5.04 39.70
CA PHE A 6 -58.18 -3.57 39.96
C PHE A 6 -56.76 -3.19 39.53
N GLY A 7 -56.42 -2.14 38.82
CA GLY A 7 -57.14 -0.94 38.38
C GLY A 7 -56.08 -0.03 37.73
N ARG A 8 -56.44 0.63 36.65
CA ARG A 8 -55.63 1.61 35.91
C ARG A 8 -55.26 2.81 36.79
N ARG A 9 -54.02 3.30 36.69
CA ARG A 9 -53.72 4.72 36.77
C ARG A 9 -52.74 5.13 35.68
N ALA A 10 -53.19 6.09 34.87
CA ALA A 10 -52.39 6.86 33.95
C ALA A 10 -51.58 7.91 34.67
N GLY A 11 -50.30 8.01 34.35
CA GLY A 11 -49.42 9.10 34.75
C GLY A 11 -48.80 9.72 33.51
N ALA A 12 -49.28 10.91 33.17
CA ALA A 12 -48.68 11.75 32.15
C ALA A 12 -47.34 12.28 32.61
N GLY A 13 -46.28 12.02 31.85
CA GLY A 13 -44.93 12.53 32.09
C GLY A 13 -44.41 13.21 30.83
N THR A 14 -44.22 14.44 30.93
CA THR A 14 -43.86 15.55 30.05
C THR A 14 -42.67 15.22 29.11
N VAL A 15 -42.89 15.40 27.82
CA VAL A 15 -41.88 15.42 26.77
C VAL A 15 -41.09 16.73 26.88
N GLN A 16 -39.84 16.65 27.32
CA GLN A 16 -38.93 17.80 27.32
C GLN A 16 -38.19 17.83 25.97
N ARG A 17 -38.60 18.73 25.11
CA ARG A 17 -37.90 19.11 23.87
C ARG A 17 -36.61 19.83 24.22
N VAL A 18 -35.46 19.25 23.96
CA VAL A 18 -34.17 19.96 23.97
C VAL A 18 -34.02 20.70 22.64
N ARG A 19 -33.90 22.00 22.79
CA ARG A 19 -33.70 23.00 21.71
C ARG A 19 -32.32 22.80 21.09
N ARG A 20 -32.27 22.77 19.77
CA ARG A 20 -31.06 22.97 18.96
C ARG A 20 -30.52 24.37 19.19
N GLY A 21 -29.30 24.48 19.70
CA GLY A 21 -28.51 25.67 19.72
C GLY A 21 -27.77 25.85 18.40
N THR A 22 -28.15 26.89 17.65
CA THR A 22 -27.44 27.42 16.51
C THR A 22 -26.23 28.23 17.02
N ALA A 23 -25.01 27.80 16.67
CA ALA A 23 -23.82 28.63 16.85
C ALA A 23 -23.59 29.45 15.56
N LEU A 24 -23.58 30.76 15.73
CA LEU A 24 -23.31 31.72 14.68
C LEU A 24 -21.82 31.72 14.31
N SER A 25 -21.58 31.63 13.02
CA SER A 25 -20.30 31.88 12.37
C SER A 25 -20.08 33.38 12.25
N VAL A 26 -18.97 33.89 12.73
CA VAL A 26 -18.50 35.26 12.43
C VAL A 26 -17.52 35.16 11.26
N ALA A 27 -17.95 35.60 10.08
CA ALA A 27 -17.11 35.86 8.92
C ALA A 27 -16.61 37.29 9.00
N ALA A 28 -15.28 37.46 8.96
CA ALA A 28 -14.69 38.79 8.68
C ALA A 28 -14.10 38.77 7.27
N ALA A 29 -14.77 39.45 6.36
CA ALA A 29 -14.30 39.75 5.02
C ALA A 29 -13.36 40.97 5.06
N LEU A 30 -12.22 40.87 4.36
CA LEU A 30 -11.51 42.04 3.88
C LEU A 30 -11.23 41.87 2.37
N ALA A 31 -12.02 42.57 1.57
CA ALA A 31 -11.80 42.73 0.15
C ALA A 31 -10.88 43.95 -0.06
N LEU A 32 -9.85 43.79 -0.90
CA LEU A 32 -9.24 44.89 -1.62
C LEU A 32 -9.02 44.47 -3.08
N ALA A 33 -9.82 45.12 -3.94
CA ALA A 33 -9.69 45.05 -5.38
C ALA A 33 -8.58 45.99 -5.85
N LEU A 34 -7.77 45.56 -6.82
CA LEU A 34 -7.16 46.43 -7.81
C LEU A 34 -7.06 45.69 -9.13
N ALA A 35 -7.85 46.17 -10.07
CA ALA A 35 -7.80 45.80 -11.48
C ALA A 35 -6.63 46.52 -12.16
N GLN A 36 -5.86 45.81 -13.00
CA GLN A 36 -5.21 46.41 -14.18
C GLN A 36 -5.07 45.34 -15.27
N GLY A 37 -5.47 45.73 -16.48
CA GLY A 37 -5.60 44.92 -17.67
C GLY A 37 -4.29 44.63 -18.42
N PRO A 38 -4.36 43.92 -19.57
CA PRO A 38 -3.21 43.28 -20.20
C PRO A 38 -2.39 44.27 -21.07
N ALA A 39 -1.09 44.32 -20.84
CA ALA A 39 -0.13 44.92 -21.77
C ALA A 39 0.56 43.82 -22.57
N SER A 40 0.27 43.80 -23.87
CA SER A 40 1.06 43.04 -24.88
C SER A 40 2.48 43.59 -24.91
N ALA A 41 3.48 42.77 -24.58
CA ALA A 41 4.89 43.08 -24.81
C ALA A 41 5.37 42.27 -26.02
N ALA A 42 5.83 42.98 -27.03
CA ALA A 42 6.43 42.47 -28.29
C ALA A 42 7.75 41.72 -27.97
N VAL A 43 7.97 40.66 -28.72
CA VAL A 43 9.24 39.87 -28.74
C VAL A 43 10.31 40.71 -29.46
N PRO A 44 11.48 40.99 -28.88
CA PRO A 44 12.60 41.56 -29.58
C PRO A 44 13.37 40.50 -30.35
N ALA A 45 13.80 40.86 -31.57
CA ALA A 45 14.63 40.05 -32.45
C ALA A 45 16.04 39.80 -31.88
N PRO A 46 16.71 38.68 -32.24
CA PRO A 46 18.03 38.36 -31.72
C PRO A 46 19.11 39.24 -32.33
N LEU A 47 20.00 39.77 -31.49
CA LEU A 47 21.22 40.46 -31.87
C LEU A 47 22.28 39.47 -32.32
N PRO A 48 23.10 39.78 -33.32
CA PRO A 48 24.18 38.91 -33.77
C PRO A 48 25.46 39.11 -32.93
N GLY A 49 26.11 38.02 -32.58
CA GLY A 49 27.51 37.96 -32.19
C GLY A 49 27.82 38.07 -30.71
N ALA A 50 27.63 36.96 -29.96
CA ALA A 50 28.35 36.70 -28.72
C ALA A 50 29.37 35.58 -28.94
N PRO A 51 30.63 35.67 -28.40
CA PRO A 51 31.63 34.63 -28.58
C PRO A 51 31.22 33.37 -27.83
N ALA A 52 31.51 32.20 -28.44
CA ALA A 52 31.23 30.89 -27.89
C ALA A 52 31.85 30.75 -26.49
N ALA A 53 31.00 30.35 -25.52
CA ALA A 53 31.44 29.99 -24.20
C ALA A 53 32.46 28.79 -24.25
N PRO A 54 33.49 28.79 -23.43
CA PRO A 54 34.41 27.65 -23.38
C PRO A 54 33.67 26.39 -22.96
N PRO A 55 34.09 25.18 -23.40
CA PRO A 55 33.45 23.94 -23.06
C PRO A 55 33.45 23.78 -21.54
N ALA A 56 32.25 23.51 -20.99
CA ALA A 56 32.06 23.24 -19.58
C ALA A 56 32.99 22.10 -19.18
N THR A 57 34.01 22.42 -18.38
CA THR A 57 34.88 21.45 -17.73
C THR A 57 34.03 20.45 -16.95
N GLY A 58 34.28 19.19 -17.20
CA GLY A 58 33.52 18.04 -16.80
C GLY A 58 32.98 18.10 -15.37
N VAL A 59 31.68 17.93 -15.28
CA VAL A 59 30.99 17.47 -14.06
C VAL A 59 31.64 16.15 -13.66
N PRO A 60 32.06 15.96 -12.41
CA PRO A 60 32.60 14.69 -11.97
C PRO A 60 31.53 13.62 -12.15
N THR A 61 31.65 12.79 -13.15
CA THR A 61 30.83 11.61 -13.41
C THR A 61 31.22 10.46 -12.50
N GLY A 62 31.21 10.69 -11.21
CA GLY A 62 31.30 9.67 -10.18
C GLY A 62 29.98 9.61 -9.45
N ALA A 63 28.96 8.91 -10.01
CA ALA A 63 27.79 8.58 -9.22
C ALA A 63 28.29 7.80 -7.98
N PRO A 64 28.01 8.26 -6.74
CA PRO A 64 28.39 7.50 -5.56
C PRO A 64 27.69 6.14 -5.65
N GLY A 65 28.48 5.07 -5.72
CA GLY A 65 27.95 3.71 -5.70
C GLY A 65 27.28 3.39 -4.38
N ILE A 66 26.75 2.16 -4.26
CA ILE A 66 26.15 1.67 -3.00
C ILE A 66 27.15 1.85 -1.84
N ASP A 67 26.80 2.72 -0.87
CA ASP A 67 27.55 2.89 0.38
C ASP A 67 27.19 1.76 1.35
N ARG A 68 27.93 0.67 1.27
CA ARG A 68 27.69 -0.55 2.07
C ARG A 68 27.81 -0.31 3.57
N ALA A 69 28.70 0.58 3.99
CA ALA A 69 28.90 0.90 5.41
C ALA A 69 27.69 1.65 5.98
N LYS A 70 27.24 2.71 5.29
CA LYS A 70 26.06 3.45 5.71
C LYS A 70 24.78 2.60 5.66
N LEU A 71 24.63 1.74 4.65
CA LEU A 71 23.49 0.81 4.60
C LEU A 71 23.49 -0.14 5.80
N ARG A 72 24.67 -0.62 6.22
CA ARG A 72 24.79 -1.45 7.42
C ARG A 72 24.38 -0.66 8.66
N VAL A 73 24.92 0.52 8.86
CA VAL A 73 24.62 1.40 10.01
C VAL A 73 23.11 1.71 10.08
N THR A 74 22.49 2.12 8.97
CA THR A 74 21.06 2.45 8.98
C THR A 74 20.18 1.22 9.15
N LEU A 75 20.59 0.03 8.68
CA LEU A 75 19.85 -1.20 8.90
C LEU A 75 19.91 -1.64 10.36
N ASP A 76 21.09 -1.58 10.98
CA ASP A 76 21.30 -1.93 12.38
C ASP A 76 20.52 -0.98 13.31
N ALA A 77 20.46 0.32 12.99
CA ALA A 77 19.68 1.30 13.72
C ALA A 77 18.18 0.97 13.78
N VAL A 78 17.60 0.30 12.76
CA VAL A 78 16.20 -0.15 12.82
C VAL A 78 16.01 -1.24 13.87
N HIS A 79 16.95 -2.18 13.97
CA HIS A 79 16.91 -3.20 15.03
C HIS A 79 17.11 -2.57 16.41
N GLU A 80 18.08 -1.68 16.56
CA GLU A 80 18.36 -0.95 17.81
C GLU A 80 17.16 -0.11 18.27
N ALA A 81 16.36 0.41 17.34
CA ALA A 81 15.11 1.11 17.63
C ALA A 81 13.99 0.18 18.14
N GLY A 82 14.16 -1.16 18.08
CA GLY A 82 13.23 -2.14 18.63
C GLY A 82 12.63 -3.12 17.62
N MET A 83 12.96 -3.05 16.33
CA MET A 83 12.54 -4.05 15.35
C MET A 83 13.18 -5.41 15.67
N TYR A 84 12.38 -6.47 15.74
CA TYR A 84 12.91 -7.80 16.07
C TYR A 84 13.90 -8.31 15.05
N GLY A 85 13.55 -8.28 13.79
CA GLY A 85 14.43 -8.67 12.70
C GLY A 85 13.99 -8.06 11.38
N LEU A 86 14.98 -7.75 10.54
CA LEU A 86 14.73 -7.19 9.22
C LEU A 86 15.83 -7.63 8.26
N TYR A 87 15.50 -7.59 6.97
CA TYR A 87 16.40 -7.91 5.88
C TYR A 87 16.09 -7.02 4.68
N SER A 88 17.14 -6.58 4.01
CA SER A 88 17.09 -5.58 2.95
C SER A 88 17.95 -6.01 1.76
N ALA A 89 17.41 -5.82 0.56
CA ALA A 89 18.13 -5.93 -0.70
C ALA A 89 18.11 -4.56 -1.39
N VAL A 90 19.29 -4.02 -1.66
CA VAL A 90 19.49 -2.75 -2.37
C VAL A 90 20.21 -3.00 -3.68
N ARG A 91 19.72 -2.36 -4.74
CA ARG A 91 20.33 -2.44 -6.07
C ARG A 91 20.55 -1.06 -6.65
N GLU A 92 21.68 -0.87 -7.29
CA GLU A 92 22.00 0.28 -8.15
C GLU A 92 22.66 -0.25 -9.43
N GLU A 93 21.92 -0.21 -10.53
CA GLU A 93 22.33 -0.82 -11.80
C GLU A 93 22.65 -2.31 -11.63
N ASP A 94 23.93 -2.72 -11.78
CA ASP A 94 24.40 -4.08 -11.61
C ASP A 94 24.98 -4.35 -10.22
N ARG A 95 25.17 -3.32 -9.41
CA ARG A 95 25.66 -3.43 -8.03
C ARG A 95 24.54 -3.87 -7.11
N ARG A 96 24.87 -4.72 -6.14
CA ARG A 96 23.92 -5.26 -5.15
C ARG A 96 24.52 -5.19 -3.74
N TRP A 97 23.63 -4.97 -2.79
CA TRP A 97 23.91 -5.14 -1.39
C TRP A 97 22.72 -5.80 -0.71
N ASN A 98 23.02 -6.84 0.07
CA ASN A 98 22.03 -7.53 0.87
C ASN A 98 22.50 -7.52 2.32
N GLY A 99 21.58 -7.19 3.24
CA GLY A 99 21.85 -7.13 4.68
C GLY A 99 20.69 -7.67 5.48
N ALA A 100 20.96 -8.03 6.72
CA ALA A 100 19.97 -8.37 7.71
C ALA A 100 20.46 -7.91 9.09
N SER A 101 19.53 -7.57 10.00
CA SER A 101 19.82 -7.18 11.37
C SER A 101 18.78 -7.78 12.31
N GLY A 102 19.17 -8.00 13.57
CA GLY A 102 18.29 -8.58 14.59
C GLY A 102 18.02 -10.07 14.42
N VAL A 103 16.85 -10.52 14.89
CA VAL A 103 16.52 -11.95 15.02
C VAL A 103 15.35 -12.37 14.14
N ALA A 104 15.50 -13.53 13.53
CA ALA A 104 14.43 -14.19 12.78
C ALA A 104 13.46 -14.98 13.70
N ASP A 105 13.87 -15.30 14.91
CA ASP A 105 13.04 -15.99 15.92
C ASP A 105 13.45 -15.50 17.31
N VAL A 106 12.58 -14.74 17.96
CA VAL A 106 12.87 -14.16 19.31
C VAL A 106 12.95 -15.23 20.40
N ARG A 107 12.29 -16.38 20.22
CA ARG A 107 12.27 -17.47 21.20
C ARG A 107 13.62 -18.20 21.25
N THR A 108 14.27 -18.36 20.10
CA THR A 108 15.54 -19.11 19.97
C THR A 108 16.75 -18.20 19.84
N GLY A 109 16.55 -16.89 19.62
CA GLY A 109 17.65 -15.96 19.28
C GLY A 109 18.23 -16.20 17.89
N ARG A 110 17.56 -16.98 17.00
CA ARG A 110 18.06 -17.26 15.65
C ARG A 110 18.22 -15.95 14.87
N PRO A 111 19.43 -15.62 14.37
CA PRO A 111 19.65 -14.34 13.70
C PRO A 111 18.87 -14.24 12.37
N ALA A 112 18.46 -13.02 12.03
CA ALA A 112 17.94 -12.70 10.72
C ALA A 112 19.06 -12.85 9.66
N LYS A 113 18.67 -13.30 8.46
CA LYS A 113 19.60 -13.46 7.32
C LYS A 113 18.99 -12.80 6.08
N ALA A 114 19.82 -12.25 5.23
CA ALA A 114 19.39 -11.86 3.89
C ALA A 114 18.92 -13.11 3.10
N GLY A 115 17.97 -12.91 2.18
CA GLY A 115 17.45 -14.00 1.36
C GLY A 115 16.37 -14.86 2.03
N LEU A 116 15.93 -14.52 3.26
CA LEU A 116 14.75 -15.16 3.84
C LEU A 116 13.50 -14.87 3.02
N GLU A 117 12.65 -15.89 2.88
CA GLU A 117 11.32 -15.76 2.29
C GLU A 117 10.36 -15.09 3.28
N GLN A 118 9.43 -14.30 2.76
CA GLN A 118 8.43 -13.60 3.54
C GLN A 118 7.11 -13.52 2.81
N ARG A 119 6.01 -13.50 3.56
CA ARG A 119 4.72 -13.07 3.04
C ARG A 119 4.76 -11.59 2.76
N VAL A 120 4.64 -11.22 1.49
CA VAL A 120 4.86 -9.84 1.05
C VAL A 120 3.59 -9.00 1.03
N GLY A 121 2.48 -9.57 1.49
CA GLY A 121 1.22 -8.84 1.65
C GLY A 121 0.79 -8.15 0.36
N SER A 122 0.39 -6.91 0.51
CA SER A 122 -0.22 -6.12 -0.58
C SER A 122 0.69 -5.84 -1.77
N ILE A 123 1.99 -6.13 -1.72
CA ILE A 123 2.83 -6.15 -2.93
C ILE A 123 2.25 -7.11 -3.99
N THR A 124 1.52 -8.15 -3.57
CA THR A 124 0.73 -9.03 -4.44
C THR A 124 -0.14 -8.24 -5.43
N LYS A 125 -0.68 -7.08 -5.02
CA LYS A 125 -1.52 -6.25 -5.86
C LYS A 125 -0.82 -5.76 -7.12
N THR A 126 0.47 -5.45 -7.05
CA THR A 126 1.23 -5.05 -8.24
C THR A 126 1.33 -6.20 -9.25
N PHE A 127 1.48 -7.44 -8.78
CA PHE A 127 1.48 -8.63 -9.65
C PHE A 127 0.12 -8.84 -10.31
N VAL A 128 -0.97 -8.69 -9.55
CA VAL A 128 -2.35 -8.80 -10.07
C VAL A 128 -2.64 -7.71 -11.09
N ALA A 129 -2.31 -6.45 -10.79
CA ALA A 129 -2.49 -5.34 -11.72
C ALA A 129 -1.68 -5.56 -13.01
N THR A 130 -0.45 -6.07 -12.90
CA THR A 130 0.36 -6.46 -14.08
C THR A 130 -0.36 -7.51 -14.93
N ALA A 131 -0.95 -8.54 -14.33
CA ALA A 131 -1.70 -9.58 -15.03
C ALA A 131 -2.97 -9.02 -15.70
N ILE A 132 -3.70 -8.13 -15.04
CA ILE A 132 -4.86 -7.45 -15.63
C ILE A 132 -4.42 -6.58 -16.81
N LEU A 133 -3.34 -5.81 -16.69
CA LEU A 133 -2.83 -4.98 -17.78
C LEU A 133 -2.36 -5.81 -18.99
N GLN A 134 -1.84 -7.02 -18.78
CA GLN A 134 -1.60 -7.96 -19.88
C GLN A 134 -2.90 -8.37 -20.60
N GLN A 135 -4.05 -8.43 -19.92
CA GLN A 135 -5.33 -8.68 -20.56
C GLN A 135 -5.86 -7.40 -21.25
N VAL A 136 -5.54 -6.22 -20.76
CA VAL A 136 -5.81 -4.96 -21.46
C VAL A 136 -5.07 -4.91 -22.81
N GLU A 137 -3.80 -5.27 -22.84
CA GLU A 137 -3.00 -5.34 -24.07
C GLU A 137 -3.55 -6.35 -25.08
N LYS A 138 -4.16 -7.44 -24.61
CA LYS A 138 -4.83 -8.45 -25.45
C LYS A 138 -6.24 -8.03 -25.90
N GLY A 139 -6.75 -6.89 -25.40
CA GLY A 139 -8.11 -6.43 -25.69
C GLY A 139 -9.23 -7.22 -24.99
N THR A 140 -8.89 -8.15 -24.09
CA THR A 140 -9.88 -8.96 -23.34
C THR A 140 -10.46 -8.22 -22.13
N VAL A 141 -9.74 -7.20 -21.62
CA VAL A 141 -10.17 -6.30 -20.56
C VAL A 141 -10.03 -4.86 -21.03
N GLN A 142 -11.00 -4.02 -20.66
CA GLN A 142 -10.96 -2.56 -20.83
C GLN A 142 -10.98 -1.92 -19.45
N LEU A 143 -10.00 -1.06 -19.13
CA LEU A 143 -9.86 -0.45 -17.81
C LEU A 143 -11.10 0.34 -17.39
N ASP A 144 -11.72 1.05 -18.32
CA ASP A 144 -12.86 1.93 -18.05
C ASP A 144 -14.21 1.25 -18.33
N ALA A 145 -14.22 -0.06 -18.65
CA ALA A 145 -15.45 -0.83 -18.73
C ALA A 145 -16.00 -1.14 -17.33
N PRO A 146 -17.33 -1.17 -17.18
CA PRO A 146 -17.99 -1.58 -15.96
C PRO A 146 -17.62 -3.02 -15.55
N ILE A 147 -17.36 -3.23 -14.24
CA ILE A 147 -17.04 -4.57 -13.73
C ILE A 147 -18.18 -5.57 -13.92
N GLY A 148 -19.43 -5.10 -13.89
CA GLY A 148 -20.62 -5.91 -14.14
C GLY A 148 -20.66 -6.54 -15.52
N ARG A 149 -19.94 -5.99 -16.51
CA ARG A 149 -19.75 -6.62 -17.83
C ARG A 149 -19.02 -7.97 -17.73
N TYR A 150 -18.12 -8.10 -16.77
CA TYR A 150 -17.26 -9.29 -16.60
C TYR A 150 -17.80 -10.22 -15.52
N LEU A 151 -18.32 -9.65 -14.43
CA LEU A 151 -18.77 -10.37 -13.23
C LEU A 151 -20.23 -10.01 -12.86
N PRO A 152 -21.22 -10.22 -13.78
CA PRO A 152 -22.59 -9.78 -13.56
C PRO A 152 -23.23 -10.45 -12.33
N ASP A 153 -22.90 -11.70 -12.05
CA ASP A 153 -23.48 -12.47 -10.96
C ASP A 153 -23.08 -11.99 -9.56
N LEU A 154 -21.98 -11.21 -9.46
CA LEU A 154 -21.49 -10.67 -8.17
C LEU A 154 -22.07 -9.30 -7.84
N PHE A 155 -22.64 -8.59 -8.80
CA PHE A 155 -23.13 -7.23 -8.64
C PHE A 155 -24.62 -7.14 -8.92
N PRO A 156 -25.48 -7.44 -7.95
CA PRO A 156 -26.92 -7.21 -8.11
C PRO A 156 -27.23 -5.71 -8.25
N GLY A 157 -28.13 -5.35 -9.16
CA GLY A 157 -28.49 -3.96 -9.45
C GLY A 157 -27.45 -3.19 -10.25
N ASP A 158 -27.48 -1.86 -10.17
CA ASP A 158 -26.71 -0.97 -11.05
C ASP A 158 -25.27 -0.72 -10.61
N ARG A 159 -24.90 -1.12 -9.41
CA ARG A 159 -23.55 -0.84 -8.86
C ARG A 159 -22.44 -1.40 -9.73
N GLY A 160 -22.64 -2.58 -10.32
CA GLY A 160 -21.69 -3.19 -11.24
C GLY A 160 -21.52 -2.41 -12.55
N GLN A 161 -22.49 -1.56 -12.92
CA GLN A 161 -22.42 -0.68 -14.10
C GLN A 161 -21.66 0.63 -13.81
N GLN A 162 -21.56 1.03 -12.55
CA GLN A 162 -20.91 2.28 -12.13
C GLN A 162 -19.43 2.08 -11.79
N ILE A 163 -19.04 0.90 -11.31
CA ILE A 163 -17.68 0.59 -10.91
C ILE A 163 -16.91 0.07 -12.12
N THR A 164 -15.80 0.72 -12.46
CA THR A 164 -14.91 0.26 -13.55
C THR A 164 -13.78 -0.63 -13.05
N VAL A 165 -13.13 -1.36 -13.95
CA VAL A 165 -11.92 -2.14 -13.63
C VAL A 165 -10.81 -1.21 -13.09
N ARG A 166 -10.63 -0.02 -13.65
CA ARG A 166 -9.70 1.00 -13.16
C ARG A 166 -9.96 1.36 -11.70
N MET A 167 -11.21 1.56 -11.32
CA MET A 167 -11.61 1.91 -9.94
C MET A 167 -11.29 0.80 -8.94
N LEU A 168 -11.30 -0.47 -9.36
CA LEU A 168 -10.82 -1.56 -8.51
C LEU A 168 -9.30 -1.45 -8.30
N LEU A 169 -8.53 -1.25 -9.37
CA LEU A 169 -7.07 -1.28 -9.31
C LEU A 169 -6.47 -0.07 -8.58
N ASN A 170 -7.13 1.11 -8.63
CA ASN A 170 -6.66 2.33 -7.97
C ASN A 170 -7.42 2.67 -6.66
N HIS A 171 -8.26 1.76 -6.17
CA HIS A 171 -9.00 1.94 -4.92
C HIS A 171 -10.00 3.12 -4.87
N THR A 172 -10.61 3.46 -6.02
CA THR A 172 -11.69 4.47 -6.08
C THR A 172 -13.08 3.86 -6.29
N SER A 173 -13.26 2.55 -6.08
CA SER A 173 -14.53 1.84 -6.32
C SER A 173 -15.61 2.12 -5.29
N GLY A 174 -15.27 2.66 -4.12
CA GLY A 174 -16.17 2.78 -2.97
C GLY A 174 -16.58 1.44 -2.33
N ILE A 175 -15.94 0.31 -2.70
CA ILE A 175 -16.21 -1.00 -2.10
C ILE A 175 -15.45 -1.11 -0.77
N ALA A 176 -16.15 -1.50 0.30
CA ALA A 176 -15.56 -1.67 1.62
C ALA A 176 -14.56 -2.85 1.69
N ASP A 177 -13.64 -2.78 2.64
CA ASP A 177 -12.70 -3.87 2.91
C ASP A 177 -13.36 -4.99 3.72
N TYR A 178 -13.16 -6.25 3.31
CA TYR A 178 -13.72 -7.42 3.97
C TYR A 178 -12.97 -7.85 5.23
N VAL A 179 -11.75 -7.37 5.48
CA VAL A 179 -10.83 -7.94 6.50
C VAL A 179 -11.45 -7.96 7.90
N VAL A 180 -12.14 -6.89 8.30
CA VAL A 180 -12.82 -6.82 9.60
C VAL A 180 -14.08 -7.71 9.70
N TYR A 181 -14.56 -8.25 8.60
CA TYR A 181 -15.61 -9.26 8.57
C TYR A 181 -15.05 -10.67 8.59
N ALA A 182 -13.87 -10.87 7.99
CA ALA A 182 -13.12 -12.12 8.10
C ALA A 182 -12.59 -12.36 9.53
N PHE A 183 -12.15 -11.27 10.19
CA PHE A 183 -11.56 -11.27 11.53
C PHE A 183 -12.20 -10.19 12.41
N PRO A 184 -13.44 -10.42 12.90
CA PRO A 184 -14.23 -9.36 13.56
C PRO A 184 -13.63 -8.82 14.85
N SER A 185 -12.84 -9.60 15.58
CA SER A 185 -12.20 -9.12 16.82
C SER A 185 -11.11 -8.06 16.60
N LEU A 186 -10.71 -7.82 15.35
CA LEU A 186 -9.79 -6.74 15.02
C LEU A 186 -10.38 -5.35 15.29
N ARG A 187 -11.72 -5.21 15.31
CA ARG A 187 -12.38 -3.95 15.71
C ARG A 187 -12.07 -3.56 17.14
N ASP A 188 -11.86 -4.56 17.97
CA ASP A 188 -11.52 -4.40 19.40
C ASP A 188 -10.02 -4.60 19.66
N LEU A 189 -9.18 -4.58 18.61
CA LEU A 189 -7.74 -4.85 18.67
C LEU A 189 -7.40 -6.17 19.39
N SER A 190 -8.31 -7.15 19.33
CA SER A 190 -8.15 -8.46 19.96
C SER A 190 -7.65 -9.51 18.97
N PRO A 191 -6.71 -10.37 19.36
CA PRO A 191 -6.20 -11.45 18.52
C PRO A 191 -7.17 -12.63 18.41
N TYR A 192 -8.29 -12.64 19.12
CA TYR A 192 -9.17 -13.81 19.26
C TYR A 192 -9.60 -14.42 17.91
N SER A 193 -10.10 -13.62 16.97
CA SER A 193 -10.54 -14.15 15.68
C SER A 193 -9.37 -14.58 14.78
N LEU A 194 -8.20 -13.97 14.93
CA LEU A 194 -6.98 -14.40 14.26
C LEU A 194 -6.58 -15.80 14.74
N ASP A 195 -6.46 -15.99 16.05
CA ASP A 195 -6.10 -17.27 16.65
C ASP A 195 -7.08 -18.38 16.29
N LYS A 196 -8.39 -18.06 16.41
CA LYS A 196 -9.47 -19.03 16.14
C LYS A 196 -9.54 -19.45 14.68
N HIS A 197 -9.21 -18.55 13.76
CA HIS A 197 -9.45 -18.75 12.33
C HIS A 197 -8.16 -18.79 11.49
N ARG A 198 -6.98 -18.84 12.10
CA ARG A 198 -5.70 -18.80 11.38
C ARG A 198 -5.50 -19.91 10.33
N PHE A 199 -6.20 -21.02 10.48
CA PHE A 199 -6.13 -22.16 9.55
C PHE A 199 -7.41 -22.39 8.76
N ARG A 200 -8.33 -21.41 8.80
CA ARG A 200 -9.58 -21.48 8.05
C ARG A 200 -9.35 -21.03 6.61
N SER A 201 -9.61 -21.92 5.65
CA SER A 201 -9.68 -21.56 4.24
C SER A 201 -10.93 -20.77 3.91
N LEU A 202 -10.78 -19.71 3.13
CA LEU A 202 -11.86 -18.83 2.67
C LEU A 202 -11.87 -18.78 1.13
N ARG A 203 -13.05 -18.89 0.54
CA ARG A 203 -13.21 -18.75 -0.90
C ARG A 203 -13.28 -17.28 -1.30
N PRO A 204 -12.74 -16.90 -2.47
CA PRO A 204 -12.77 -15.52 -2.97
C PRO A 204 -14.16 -14.89 -2.98
N GLU A 205 -15.19 -15.66 -3.39
CA GLU A 205 -16.58 -15.17 -3.44
C GLU A 205 -17.12 -14.81 -2.05
N GLN A 206 -16.69 -15.52 -1.00
CA GLN A 206 -17.08 -15.21 0.37
C GLN A 206 -16.47 -13.87 0.82
N LEU A 207 -15.21 -13.60 0.46
CA LEU A 207 -14.53 -12.33 0.76
C LEU A 207 -15.22 -11.17 0.04
N VAL A 208 -15.51 -11.34 -1.25
CA VAL A 208 -16.26 -10.36 -2.06
C VAL A 208 -17.65 -10.11 -1.48
N LYS A 209 -18.37 -11.17 -1.11
CA LYS A 209 -19.69 -11.04 -0.48
C LYS A 209 -19.65 -10.15 0.75
N TRP A 210 -18.69 -10.34 1.65
CA TRP A 210 -18.53 -9.49 2.84
C TRP A 210 -18.22 -8.02 2.46
N GLY A 211 -17.31 -7.78 1.52
CA GLY A 211 -16.98 -6.42 1.08
C GLY A 211 -18.14 -5.69 0.40
N LEU A 212 -18.95 -6.41 -0.40
CA LEU A 212 -20.12 -5.83 -1.08
C LEU A 212 -21.32 -5.62 -0.15
N GLN A 213 -21.47 -6.44 0.90
CA GLN A 213 -22.53 -6.30 1.91
C GLN A 213 -22.21 -5.25 2.97
N ALA A 214 -20.96 -4.90 3.15
CA ALA A 214 -20.53 -3.83 4.05
C ALA A 214 -21.00 -2.46 3.53
N PRO A 215 -21.20 -1.47 4.41
CA PRO A 215 -21.49 -0.10 4.00
C PRO A 215 -20.41 0.40 3.03
N PRO A 216 -20.78 1.01 1.88
CA PRO A 216 -19.82 1.56 0.94
C PRO A 216 -19.00 2.68 1.58
N THR A 217 -17.76 2.85 1.15
CA THR A 217 -16.86 3.89 1.64
C THR A 217 -17.02 5.22 0.91
N GLY A 218 -17.82 5.27 -0.13
CA GLY A 218 -18.16 6.43 -0.96
C GLY A 218 -18.79 5.97 -2.27
N ASP A 219 -19.16 6.92 -3.11
CA ASP A 219 -19.64 6.63 -4.47
C ASP A 219 -18.46 6.21 -5.38
N PRO A 220 -18.71 5.40 -6.42
CA PRO A 220 -17.69 5.01 -7.37
C PRO A 220 -17.01 6.22 -8.03
N GLY A 221 -15.68 6.32 -7.90
CA GLY A 221 -14.89 7.44 -8.42
C GLY A 221 -14.79 8.67 -7.51
N GLU A 222 -15.58 8.74 -6.44
CA GLU A 222 -15.64 9.92 -5.55
C GLU A 222 -14.33 10.17 -4.81
N ARG A 223 -13.77 9.12 -4.21
CA ARG A 223 -12.56 9.23 -3.39
C ARG A 223 -11.75 7.94 -3.36
N TRP A 224 -10.51 8.07 -2.98
CA TRP A 224 -9.65 6.94 -2.70
C TRP A 224 -10.02 6.32 -1.34
N SER A 225 -10.20 5.00 -1.33
CA SER A 225 -10.43 4.21 -0.12
C SER A 225 -9.87 2.81 -0.33
N TYR A 226 -8.78 2.50 0.38
CA TYR A 226 -8.11 1.21 0.23
C TYR A 226 -9.03 0.04 0.58
N SER A 227 -9.09 -0.95 -0.31
CA SER A 227 -9.94 -2.12 -0.10
C SER A 227 -9.31 -3.38 -0.71
N ASN A 228 -9.08 -4.39 0.12
CA ASN A 228 -8.62 -5.68 -0.34
C ASN A 228 -9.68 -6.37 -1.21
N THR A 229 -10.98 -6.09 -1.01
CA THR A 229 -12.08 -6.61 -1.83
C THR A 229 -11.87 -6.32 -3.32
N ASN A 230 -11.33 -5.14 -3.65
CA ASN A 230 -11.04 -4.75 -5.02
C ASN A 230 -10.10 -5.74 -5.73
N TYR A 231 -9.09 -6.23 -5.03
CA TYR A 231 -8.09 -7.12 -5.62
C TYR A 231 -8.50 -8.59 -5.62
N ILE A 232 -9.41 -8.99 -4.73
CA ILE A 232 -10.11 -10.28 -4.87
C ILE A 232 -10.99 -10.25 -6.12
N LEU A 233 -11.75 -9.15 -6.35
CA LEU A 233 -12.53 -8.95 -7.58
C LEU A 233 -11.65 -8.93 -8.84
N ALA A 234 -10.48 -8.30 -8.78
CA ALA A 234 -9.52 -8.32 -9.89
C ALA A 234 -9.01 -9.75 -10.18
N GLY A 235 -8.81 -10.57 -9.15
CA GLY A 235 -8.51 -12.01 -9.31
C GLY A 235 -9.63 -12.75 -10.03
N LEU A 236 -10.88 -12.63 -9.56
CA LEU A 236 -12.04 -13.24 -10.20
C LEU A 236 -12.28 -12.74 -11.64
N LEU A 237 -12.02 -11.45 -11.90
CA LEU A 237 -12.02 -10.92 -13.27
C LEU A 237 -10.98 -11.63 -14.14
N LEU A 238 -9.76 -11.79 -13.63
CA LEU A 238 -8.67 -12.49 -14.34
C LEU A 238 -9.06 -13.92 -14.68
N GLU A 239 -9.62 -14.66 -13.73
CA GLU A 239 -10.14 -16.02 -13.95
C GLU A 239 -11.23 -16.07 -15.02
N LYS A 240 -12.18 -15.14 -14.96
CA LYS A 240 -13.30 -15.06 -15.90
C LYS A 240 -12.83 -14.89 -17.34
N VAL A 241 -11.87 -13.97 -17.58
CA VAL A 241 -11.41 -13.65 -18.94
C VAL A 241 -10.35 -14.62 -19.46
N THR A 242 -9.57 -15.24 -18.59
CA THR A 242 -8.49 -16.17 -18.99
C THR A 242 -8.90 -17.63 -18.94
N LYS A 243 -10.02 -17.97 -18.28
CA LYS A 243 -10.45 -19.36 -17.99
C LYS A 243 -9.39 -20.18 -17.27
N THR A 244 -8.56 -19.49 -16.49
CA THR A 244 -7.46 -20.08 -15.72
C THR A 244 -7.53 -19.50 -14.32
N ASP A 245 -7.33 -20.30 -13.31
CA ASP A 245 -7.19 -19.84 -11.93
C ASP A 245 -6.21 -18.66 -11.84
N ALA A 246 -6.56 -17.62 -11.05
CA ALA A 246 -5.82 -16.36 -11.04
C ALA A 246 -4.37 -16.53 -10.58
N GLU A 247 -4.14 -17.32 -9.53
CA GLU A 247 -2.80 -17.56 -8.98
C GLU A 247 -1.94 -18.34 -9.98
N THR A 248 -2.55 -19.31 -10.66
CA THR A 248 -1.92 -20.06 -11.77
C THR A 248 -1.56 -19.15 -12.93
N TYR A 249 -2.46 -18.25 -13.34
CA TYR A 249 -2.18 -17.27 -14.40
C TYR A 249 -1.02 -16.36 -14.03
N ILE A 250 -1.06 -15.76 -12.84
CA ILE A 250 -0.03 -14.84 -12.34
C ILE A 250 1.32 -15.58 -12.23
N THR A 251 1.31 -16.80 -11.73
CA THR A 251 2.54 -17.64 -11.64
C THR A 251 3.17 -17.85 -13.00
N ARG A 252 2.38 -18.19 -14.03
CA ARG A 252 2.91 -18.46 -15.38
C ARG A 252 3.32 -17.20 -16.12
N ASN A 253 2.51 -16.14 -16.07
CA ASN A 253 2.62 -15.00 -16.98
C ASN A 253 3.29 -13.77 -16.32
N VAL A 254 3.43 -13.74 -15.01
CA VAL A 254 4.12 -12.66 -14.29
C VAL A 254 5.35 -13.20 -13.57
N ILE A 255 5.19 -14.12 -12.63
CA ILE A 255 6.30 -14.61 -11.78
C ILE A 255 7.38 -15.30 -12.60
N ARG A 256 7.02 -16.35 -13.36
CA ARG A 256 7.99 -17.09 -14.19
C ARG A 256 8.56 -16.22 -15.31
N ARG A 257 7.74 -15.35 -15.92
CA ARG A 257 8.19 -14.44 -16.97
C ARG A 257 9.18 -13.40 -16.45
N ALA A 258 9.03 -12.97 -15.18
CA ALA A 258 9.99 -12.10 -14.50
C ALA A 258 11.27 -12.84 -14.06
N GLY A 259 11.29 -14.17 -14.12
CA GLY A 259 12.44 -15.00 -13.72
C GLY A 259 12.60 -15.14 -12.21
N LEU A 260 11.51 -14.98 -11.43
CA LEU A 260 11.52 -15.06 -9.98
C LEU A 260 11.55 -16.52 -9.52
N LYS A 261 12.46 -16.85 -8.62
CA LYS A 261 12.72 -18.24 -8.20
C LYS A 261 12.13 -18.57 -6.83
N HIS A 262 11.93 -17.54 -6.00
CA HIS A 262 11.47 -17.62 -4.62
C HIS A 262 10.17 -16.86 -4.41
N THR A 263 9.37 -16.72 -5.48
CA THR A 263 8.07 -16.03 -5.44
C THR A 263 6.97 -16.99 -5.85
N TYR A 264 5.98 -17.16 -4.97
CA TYR A 264 4.88 -18.11 -5.18
C TYR A 264 3.65 -17.77 -4.33
N PHE A 265 2.49 -18.30 -4.72
CA PHE A 265 1.31 -18.37 -3.85
C PHE A 265 1.43 -19.64 -3.00
N PRO A 266 1.33 -19.53 -1.65
CA PRO A 266 1.46 -20.69 -0.78
C PRO A 266 0.23 -21.60 -0.90
N SER A 267 0.45 -22.90 -1.08
CA SER A 267 -0.61 -23.92 -1.14
C SER A 267 -1.03 -24.46 0.24
N SER A 268 -0.38 -23.98 1.29
CA SER A 268 -0.61 -24.39 2.68
C SER A 268 -0.42 -23.21 3.63
N PRO A 269 -0.77 -23.32 4.91
CA PRO A 269 -0.50 -22.30 5.90
C PRO A 269 0.99 -22.02 6.17
N PHE A 270 1.88 -22.79 5.60
CA PHE A 270 3.32 -22.71 5.85
C PHE A 270 4.05 -22.03 4.70
N ILE A 271 5.24 -21.48 4.98
CA ILE A 271 6.20 -21.00 3.98
C ILE A 271 7.18 -22.14 3.71
N ASP A 272 7.40 -22.45 2.44
CA ASP A 272 8.19 -23.62 2.05
C ASP A 272 9.70 -23.44 2.30
N GLY A 273 10.20 -22.20 2.10
CA GLY A 273 11.61 -21.88 2.24
C GLY A 273 12.01 -21.35 3.63
N PRO A 274 13.30 -21.06 3.82
CA PRO A 274 13.79 -20.46 5.06
C PRO A 274 13.19 -19.06 5.27
N HIS A 275 12.54 -18.86 6.41
CA HIS A 275 11.83 -17.63 6.74
C HIS A 275 12.03 -17.20 8.21
N ALA A 276 11.70 -15.95 8.52
CA ALA A 276 11.60 -15.44 9.87
C ALA A 276 10.23 -15.77 10.48
N ARG A 277 10.17 -15.86 11.82
CA ARG A 277 8.91 -15.82 12.54
C ARG A 277 8.28 -14.43 12.39
N MET A 278 6.95 -14.33 12.39
CA MET A 278 6.18 -13.14 12.06
C MET A 278 5.33 -12.72 13.27
N TYR A 279 5.68 -11.60 13.90
CA TYR A 279 5.17 -11.19 15.18
C TYR A 279 4.20 -10.02 15.06
N GLU A 280 2.98 -10.17 15.57
CA GLU A 280 1.91 -9.17 15.54
C GLU A 280 1.63 -8.62 16.94
N SER A 281 1.72 -7.32 17.10
CA SER A 281 1.50 -6.63 18.36
C SER A 281 0.11 -6.00 18.49
N LEU A 282 -0.65 -5.84 17.40
CA LEU A 282 -1.93 -5.15 17.35
C LEU A 282 -1.89 -3.81 18.12
N TYR A 283 -0.92 -2.95 17.79
CA TYR A 283 -0.70 -1.66 18.43
C TYR A 283 -0.44 -1.76 19.94
N ARG A 284 0.36 -2.78 20.33
CA ARG A 284 0.73 -3.11 21.73
C ARG A 284 -0.41 -3.65 22.59
N HIS A 285 -1.59 -3.95 22.02
CA HIS A 285 -2.65 -4.66 22.71
C HIS A 285 -2.34 -6.15 22.92
N VAL A 286 -1.37 -6.67 22.16
CA VAL A 286 -0.86 -8.04 22.31
C VAL A 286 0.59 -7.98 22.76
N ASN A 287 0.84 -8.34 24.03
CA ASN A 287 2.15 -8.35 24.64
C ASN A 287 2.35 -9.62 25.47
N PRO A 288 3.34 -10.50 25.17
CA PRO A 288 4.26 -10.38 24.04
C PRO A 288 3.54 -10.52 22.68
N PRO A 289 4.12 -9.95 21.58
CA PRO A 289 3.59 -10.07 20.23
C PRO A 289 3.37 -11.53 19.82
N ARG A 290 2.24 -11.82 19.14
CA ARG A 290 1.88 -13.17 18.70
C ARG A 290 2.60 -13.57 17.43
N ASP A 291 3.03 -14.82 17.37
CA ASP A 291 3.58 -15.44 16.18
C ASP A 291 2.47 -15.94 15.25
N TYR A 292 2.38 -15.33 14.06
CA TYR A 292 1.46 -15.70 12.96
C TYR A 292 2.21 -16.19 11.71
N SER A 293 3.40 -16.75 11.88
CA SER A 293 4.16 -17.34 10.76
C SER A 293 3.37 -18.41 10.01
N ASP A 294 2.67 -19.27 10.76
CA ASP A 294 1.82 -20.31 10.20
C ASP A 294 0.38 -19.81 10.12
N PHE A 295 -0.08 -19.46 8.92
CA PHE A 295 -1.40 -18.85 8.69
C PHE A 295 -1.92 -19.19 7.29
N ASP A 296 -3.15 -19.65 7.19
CA ASP A 296 -3.81 -19.86 5.89
C ASP A 296 -4.00 -18.51 5.20
N MET A 297 -3.42 -18.37 4.01
CA MET A 297 -3.40 -17.09 3.28
C MET A 297 -4.56 -16.92 2.29
N SER A 298 -5.51 -17.84 2.25
CA SER A 298 -6.69 -17.74 1.39
C SER A 298 -7.54 -16.50 1.70
N TRP A 299 -7.48 -16.00 2.95
CA TRP A 299 -8.12 -14.74 3.31
C TRP A 299 -7.53 -13.53 2.58
N ALA A 300 -6.30 -13.60 2.14
CA ALA A 300 -5.61 -12.53 1.42
C ALA A 300 -5.61 -12.76 -0.11
N GLY A 301 -5.53 -14.02 -0.56
CA GLY A 301 -5.59 -14.41 -1.98
C GLY A 301 -4.86 -13.45 -2.91
N THR A 302 -5.52 -13.05 -3.99
CA THR A 302 -5.01 -12.06 -4.95
C THR A 302 -4.83 -10.64 -4.38
N ALA A 303 -5.29 -10.36 -3.17
CA ALA A 303 -5.02 -9.10 -2.49
C ALA A 303 -3.69 -9.10 -1.71
N GLY A 304 -3.14 -10.30 -1.31
CA GLY A 304 -2.01 -10.25 -0.40
C GLY A 304 -1.33 -11.59 -0.05
N ALA A 305 -1.53 -12.68 -0.79
CA ALA A 305 -1.05 -13.99 -0.36
C ALA A 305 0.38 -14.36 -0.78
N LEU A 306 1.02 -13.63 -1.70
CA LEU A 306 2.34 -13.99 -2.21
C LEU A 306 3.41 -14.09 -1.10
N VAL A 307 4.25 -15.09 -1.25
CA VAL A 307 5.56 -15.21 -0.61
C VAL A 307 6.64 -14.82 -1.60
N SER A 308 7.68 -14.11 -1.15
CA SER A 308 8.81 -13.71 -1.99
C SER A 308 10.07 -13.45 -1.15
N THR A 309 11.20 -13.22 -1.82
CA THR A 309 12.42 -12.64 -1.25
C THR A 309 12.60 -11.19 -1.70
N MET A 310 13.42 -10.43 -0.98
CA MET A 310 13.69 -9.03 -1.32
C MET A 310 14.43 -8.90 -2.66
N ASP A 311 15.27 -9.86 -3.01
CA ASP A 311 15.93 -9.90 -4.33
C ASP A 311 14.94 -10.15 -5.48
N ASP A 312 13.99 -11.08 -5.29
CA ASP A 312 12.95 -11.35 -6.30
C ASP A 312 12.02 -10.12 -6.49
N LEU A 313 11.67 -9.41 -5.41
CA LEU A 313 10.89 -8.18 -5.52
C LEU A 313 11.65 -7.10 -6.31
N ASN A 314 12.95 -6.89 -6.04
CA ASN A 314 13.76 -5.98 -6.85
C ASN A 314 13.80 -6.40 -8.32
N ALA A 315 13.95 -7.70 -8.60
CA ALA A 315 13.91 -8.21 -9.97
C ALA A 315 12.55 -8.00 -10.65
N PHE A 316 11.45 -8.19 -9.91
CA PHE A 316 10.09 -7.96 -10.40
C PHE A 316 9.86 -6.49 -10.78
N TYR A 317 10.14 -5.53 -9.85
CA TYR A 317 9.90 -4.11 -10.12
C TYR A 317 10.80 -3.59 -11.25
N ARG A 318 12.06 -4.03 -11.32
CA ARG A 318 12.92 -3.69 -12.46
C ARG A 318 12.31 -4.17 -13.77
N ARG A 319 11.88 -5.43 -13.82
CA ARG A 319 11.29 -6.02 -15.03
C ARG A 319 9.99 -5.32 -15.44
N LEU A 320 9.17 -4.95 -14.47
CA LEU A 320 7.92 -4.22 -14.69
C LEU A 320 8.18 -2.82 -15.24
N LEU A 321 8.98 -2.02 -14.54
CA LEU A 321 9.20 -0.60 -14.84
C LEU A 321 10.03 -0.39 -16.13
N THR A 322 10.82 -1.39 -16.55
CA THR A 322 11.54 -1.35 -17.84
C THR A 322 10.75 -1.94 -19.00
N GLY A 323 9.46 -2.27 -18.82
CA GLY A 323 8.59 -2.75 -19.90
C GLY A 323 8.74 -4.23 -20.25
N GLY A 324 9.39 -5.03 -19.37
CA GLY A 324 9.61 -6.46 -19.61
C GLY A 324 8.40 -7.34 -19.35
N LEU A 325 7.35 -6.81 -18.66
CA LEU A 325 6.14 -7.56 -18.30
C LEU A 325 4.88 -7.02 -18.98
N ILE A 326 4.80 -5.70 -19.17
CA ILE A 326 3.75 -4.97 -19.90
C ILE A 326 4.40 -3.91 -20.76
N GLY A 327 3.72 -3.49 -21.83
CA GLY A 327 4.20 -2.46 -22.73
C GLY A 327 4.16 -1.05 -22.13
N ARG A 328 4.82 -0.10 -22.78
CA ARG A 328 4.94 1.29 -22.31
C ARG A 328 3.60 1.99 -22.08
N ALA A 329 2.62 1.75 -22.96
CA ALA A 329 1.28 2.35 -22.82
C ALA A 329 0.57 1.85 -21.55
N SER A 330 0.60 0.55 -21.29
CA SER A 330 0.04 -0.06 -20.07
C SER A 330 0.78 0.39 -18.81
N LEU A 331 2.10 0.54 -18.89
CA LEU A 331 2.90 1.06 -17.78
C LEU A 331 2.55 2.53 -17.47
N ALA A 332 2.35 3.35 -18.50
CA ALA A 332 1.92 4.74 -18.32
C ALA A 332 0.53 4.81 -17.67
N GLU A 333 -0.43 3.94 -18.07
CA GLU A 333 -1.72 3.82 -17.39
C GLU A 333 -1.58 3.32 -15.94
N MET A 334 -0.67 2.39 -15.69
CA MET A 334 -0.38 1.90 -14.35
C MET A 334 0.15 3.01 -13.43
N GLN A 335 0.94 3.92 -13.96
CA GLN A 335 1.54 5.06 -13.27
C GLN A 335 0.64 6.30 -13.24
N ARG A 336 -0.55 6.28 -13.85
CA ARG A 336 -1.54 7.35 -13.71
C ARG A 336 -2.16 7.31 -12.32
N THR A 337 -1.77 8.23 -11.47
CA THR A 337 -2.14 8.24 -10.06
C THR A 337 -3.38 9.04 -9.75
N VAL A 338 -4.01 8.69 -8.63
CA VAL A 338 -5.01 9.49 -7.91
C VAL A 338 -4.47 9.81 -6.51
N PRO A 339 -4.80 10.97 -5.93
CA PRO A 339 -4.35 11.31 -4.57
C PRO A 339 -5.09 10.45 -3.54
N ALA A 340 -4.34 9.72 -2.73
CA ALA A 340 -4.84 9.10 -1.51
C ALA A 340 -4.78 10.12 -0.39
N LYS A 341 -5.94 10.53 0.14
CA LYS A 341 -6.06 11.60 1.15
C LYS A 341 -6.50 11.02 2.48
N ASP A 342 -6.02 11.63 3.58
CA ASP A 342 -6.55 11.40 4.93
C ASP A 342 -7.91 12.11 5.13
N ALA A 343 -8.46 12.00 6.36
CA ALA A 343 -9.73 12.63 6.72
C ALA A 343 -9.70 14.16 6.67
N ASP A 344 -8.53 14.76 6.83
CA ASP A 344 -8.30 16.21 6.80
C ASP A 344 -8.05 16.74 5.39
N GLY A 345 -7.98 15.83 4.38
CA GLY A 345 -7.76 16.17 2.98
C GLY A 345 -6.28 16.25 2.57
N ASN A 346 -5.33 15.95 3.46
CA ASN A 346 -3.91 15.92 3.14
C ASN A 346 -3.60 14.73 2.25
N VAL A 347 -2.75 14.91 1.24
CA VAL A 347 -2.33 13.84 0.36
C VAL A 347 -1.27 12.99 1.07
N LEU A 348 -1.61 11.73 1.35
CA LEU A 348 -0.72 10.75 1.96
C LEU A 348 0.22 10.13 0.92
N MET A 349 -0.30 9.83 -0.26
CA MET A 349 0.45 9.27 -1.39
C MET A 349 -0.31 9.48 -2.70
N ASN A 350 0.38 9.29 -3.81
CA ASN A 350 -0.20 9.23 -5.15
C ASN A 350 -0.28 7.77 -5.61
N TYR A 351 -1.50 7.20 -5.69
CA TYR A 351 -1.74 5.78 -5.96
C TYR A 351 -2.18 5.54 -7.40
N GLY A 352 -1.48 4.64 -8.11
CA GLY A 352 -1.77 4.22 -9.48
C GLY A 352 -2.58 2.92 -9.53
N LEU A 353 -2.31 2.06 -10.52
CA LEU A 353 -2.97 0.75 -10.63
C LEU A 353 -2.12 -0.33 -9.93
N GLY A 354 -2.31 -0.51 -8.63
CA GLY A 354 -1.59 -1.49 -7.82
C GLY A 354 -0.13 -1.14 -7.51
N LEU A 355 0.22 0.11 -7.62
CA LEU A 355 1.48 0.68 -7.12
C LEU A 355 1.26 2.15 -6.74
N TYR A 356 2.20 2.72 -6.01
CA TYR A 356 2.18 4.13 -5.67
C TYR A 356 3.50 4.82 -6.04
N ALA A 357 3.45 6.16 -6.14
CA ALA A 357 4.62 7.02 -6.27
C ALA A 357 5.02 7.56 -4.89
N LEU A 358 6.31 7.44 -4.57
CA LEU A 358 6.94 8.07 -3.41
C LEU A 358 7.95 9.11 -3.89
N ASP A 359 7.69 10.36 -3.57
CA ASP A 359 8.60 11.46 -3.87
C ASP A 359 9.62 11.62 -2.72
N LEU A 360 10.89 11.45 -3.05
CA LEU A 360 12.01 11.68 -2.16
C LEU A 360 12.87 12.84 -2.69
N PRO A 361 13.76 13.46 -1.88
CA PRO A 361 14.61 14.55 -2.34
C PRO A 361 15.50 14.22 -3.55
N CYS A 362 15.68 12.95 -3.86
CA CYS A 362 16.50 12.45 -4.96
C CYS A 362 15.69 11.92 -6.16
N GLY A 363 14.38 12.08 -6.17
CA GLY A 363 13.49 11.69 -7.27
C GLY A 363 12.25 10.93 -6.83
N THR A 364 11.43 10.56 -7.82
CA THR A 364 10.21 9.75 -7.60
C THR A 364 10.52 8.27 -7.74
N PHE A 365 10.04 7.49 -6.77
CA PHE A 365 10.17 6.03 -6.75
C PHE A 365 8.80 5.36 -6.80
N TRP A 366 8.73 4.23 -7.49
CA TRP A 366 7.50 3.49 -7.72
C TRP A 366 7.56 2.14 -7.04
N GLY A 367 6.48 1.73 -6.40
CA GLY A 367 6.43 0.45 -5.74
C GLY A 367 5.16 0.22 -4.95
N HIS A 368 5.25 -0.65 -3.95
CA HIS A 368 4.15 -0.93 -3.04
C HIS A 368 4.65 -1.42 -1.69
N ASP A 369 3.87 -1.16 -0.65
CA ASP A 369 4.07 -1.73 0.67
C ASP A 369 3.21 -2.98 0.83
N GLY A 370 3.60 -3.84 1.75
CA GLY A 370 2.83 -5.00 2.09
C GLY A 370 2.78 -5.24 3.58
N ALA A 371 1.60 -5.60 4.05
CA ALA A 371 1.40 -6.00 5.45
C ALA A 371 0.52 -7.24 5.50
N VAL A 372 0.92 -8.18 6.32
CA VAL A 372 0.11 -9.29 6.82
C VAL A 372 0.28 -9.35 8.34
N PHE A 373 -0.43 -10.24 9.00
CA PHE A 373 -0.25 -10.40 10.45
C PHE A 373 1.18 -10.83 10.77
N GLY A 374 1.93 -9.91 11.39
CA GLY A 374 3.29 -10.10 11.85
C GLY A 374 4.42 -9.85 10.84
N ALA A 375 4.12 -9.54 9.59
CA ALA A 375 5.15 -9.25 8.60
C ALA A 375 4.86 -7.99 7.79
N GLY A 376 5.86 -7.13 7.64
CA GLY A 376 5.83 -5.93 6.82
C GLY A 376 6.88 -5.97 5.72
N THR A 377 6.55 -5.43 4.56
CA THR A 377 7.44 -5.40 3.39
C THR A 377 7.28 -4.07 2.66
N GLN A 378 8.36 -3.49 2.18
CA GLN A 378 8.35 -2.36 1.27
C GLN A 378 9.24 -2.65 0.07
N SER A 379 8.80 -2.31 -1.13
CA SER A 379 9.61 -2.42 -2.34
C SER A 379 9.43 -1.18 -3.19
N LEU A 380 10.53 -0.50 -3.53
CA LEU A 380 10.56 0.76 -4.25
C LEU A 380 11.66 0.74 -5.31
N ALA A 381 11.39 1.31 -6.48
CA ALA A 381 12.35 1.42 -7.57
C ALA A 381 12.21 2.76 -8.31
N SER A 382 13.32 3.30 -8.80
CA SER A 382 13.30 4.42 -9.75
C SER A 382 12.57 4.02 -11.05
N ALA A 383 12.04 5.00 -11.76
CA ALA A 383 11.24 4.77 -12.98
C ALA A 383 11.99 3.97 -14.06
N ASP A 384 13.31 4.11 -14.13
CA ASP A 384 14.20 3.35 -15.01
C ASP A 384 14.62 1.98 -14.45
N GLY A 385 14.18 1.64 -13.22
CA GLY A 385 14.54 0.41 -12.52
C GLY A 385 16.02 0.30 -12.13
N ALA A 386 16.78 1.39 -12.25
CA ALA A 386 18.22 1.38 -11.96
C ALA A 386 18.51 1.35 -10.47
N ARG A 387 17.71 2.06 -9.65
CA ARG A 387 17.88 2.13 -8.21
C ARG A 387 16.68 1.54 -7.48
N GLN A 388 16.95 0.61 -6.55
CA GLN A 388 15.89 -0.16 -5.91
C GLN A 388 16.23 -0.51 -4.47
N ILE A 389 15.19 -0.61 -3.64
CA ILE A 389 15.21 -1.27 -2.34
C ILE A 389 14.00 -2.19 -2.22
N SER A 390 14.22 -3.37 -1.66
CA SER A 390 13.17 -4.16 -1.04
C SER A 390 13.59 -4.49 0.38
N LEU A 391 12.67 -4.31 1.32
CA LEU A 391 12.89 -4.43 2.75
C LEU A 391 11.77 -5.26 3.36
N GLY A 392 12.11 -6.28 4.15
CA GLY A 392 11.19 -7.10 4.92
C GLY A 392 11.52 -7.03 6.41
N PHE A 393 10.48 -7.03 7.26
CA PHE A 393 10.62 -7.03 8.72
C PHE A 393 9.52 -7.85 9.37
N ASN A 394 9.77 -8.33 10.59
CA ASN A 394 8.99 -9.39 11.23
C ASN A 394 8.27 -8.98 12.53
N LEU A 395 8.02 -7.68 12.73
CA LEU A 395 7.18 -7.16 13.80
C LEU A 395 6.21 -6.13 13.22
N MET A 396 4.90 -6.35 13.43
CA MET A 396 3.87 -5.47 12.89
C MET A 396 3.04 -4.81 14.00
N LYS A 397 2.49 -3.63 13.63
CA LYS A 397 1.64 -2.78 14.50
C LYS A 397 2.25 -2.57 15.89
N TYR A 398 3.57 -2.29 15.90
CA TYR A 398 4.38 -2.03 17.10
C TYR A 398 4.14 -0.63 17.69
N GLN A 399 3.59 0.30 16.91
CA GLN A 399 3.21 1.65 17.36
C GLN A 399 2.15 1.57 18.46
N ARG A 400 1.98 2.64 19.22
CA ARG A 400 0.81 2.85 20.06
C ARG A 400 -0.24 3.65 19.31
N LEU A 401 -1.51 3.51 19.68
CA LEU A 401 -2.56 4.37 19.17
C LEU A 401 -2.71 5.62 20.06
N GLY A 402 -2.95 6.75 19.42
CA GLY A 402 -3.40 7.99 20.05
C GLY A 402 -4.86 7.87 20.53
N ALA A 403 -5.34 8.88 21.23
CA ALA A 403 -6.73 8.94 21.69
C ALA A 403 -7.75 8.97 20.52
N ASP A 404 -7.31 9.41 19.37
CA ASP A 404 -8.05 9.45 18.10
C ASP A 404 -8.04 8.11 17.34
N GLY A 405 -7.30 7.11 17.85
CA GLY A 405 -7.10 5.81 17.20
C GLY A 405 -6.07 5.82 16.06
N VAL A 406 -5.34 6.93 15.88
CA VAL A 406 -4.26 7.04 14.90
C VAL A 406 -2.95 6.53 15.50
N PRO A 407 -2.13 5.74 14.76
CA PRO A 407 -0.82 5.32 15.23
C PRO A 407 0.10 6.53 15.52
N ILE A 408 0.66 6.54 16.73
CA ILE A 408 1.68 7.52 17.12
C ILE A 408 3.02 7.06 16.51
N PRO A 409 3.78 7.95 15.85
CA PRO A 409 5.10 7.62 15.32
C PRO A 409 6.00 6.97 16.37
N ASP A 410 6.69 5.91 15.98
CA ASP A 410 7.63 5.15 16.81
C ASP A 410 9.07 5.36 16.30
N PRO A 411 10.11 5.28 17.12
CA PRO A 411 11.51 5.35 16.67
C PRO A 411 11.84 4.39 15.52
N ILE A 412 11.19 3.22 15.47
CA ILE A 412 11.34 2.26 14.37
C ILE A 412 10.93 2.90 13.03
N ASP A 413 9.85 3.69 12.98
CA ASP A 413 9.37 4.32 11.75
C ASP A 413 10.42 5.27 11.15
N SER A 414 11.04 6.09 12.01
CA SER A 414 12.10 7.02 11.60
C SER A 414 13.35 6.30 11.12
N ALA A 415 13.74 5.21 11.80
CA ALA A 415 14.90 4.41 11.43
C ALA A 415 14.68 3.68 10.09
N LEU A 416 13.47 3.12 9.86
CA LEU A 416 13.09 2.52 8.59
C LEU A 416 13.14 3.54 7.45
N ALA A 417 12.57 4.73 7.66
CA ALA A 417 12.61 5.83 6.71
C ALA A 417 14.06 6.24 6.36
N ALA A 418 14.92 6.36 7.36
CA ALA A 418 16.33 6.69 7.16
C ALA A 418 17.05 5.63 6.34
N HIS A 419 16.78 4.33 6.56
CA HIS A 419 17.35 3.24 5.78
C HIS A 419 16.89 3.29 4.31
N VAL A 420 15.58 3.53 4.06
CA VAL A 420 15.02 3.67 2.71
C VAL A 420 15.66 4.87 1.99
N VAL A 421 15.74 6.03 2.63
CA VAL A 421 16.38 7.22 2.05
C VAL A 421 17.85 6.98 1.76
N GLN A 422 18.59 6.34 2.68
CA GLN A 422 20.01 5.98 2.44
C GLN A 422 20.14 5.03 1.24
N ALA A 423 19.25 4.05 1.11
CA ALA A 423 19.29 3.10 0.01
C ALA A 423 18.97 3.75 -1.34
N LEU A 424 17.96 4.61 -1.38
CA LEU A 424 17.49 5.21 -2.63
C LEU A 424 18.22 6.49 -3.01
N CYS A 425 18.62 7.30 -2.05
CA CYS A 425 19.30 8.57 -2.31
C CYS A 425 20.82 8.51 -2.14
N GLY A 426 21.36 7.61 -1.30
CA GLY A 426 22.80 7.37 -1.17
C GLY A 426 23.62 8.61 -0.79
N GLY A 427 23.03 9.53 0.01
CA GLY A 427 23.67 10.80 0.36
C GLY A 427 23.69 11.85 -0.76
N ARG A 428 23.00 11.59 -1.89
CA ARG A 428 22.74 12.61 -2.92
C ARG A 428 21.72 13.60 -2.36
N THR A 429 22.17 14.79 -1.99
CA THR A 429 21.27 15.93 -1.81
C THR A 429 21.06 16.57 -3.17
N MET A 430 19.80 16.74 -3.59
CA MET A 430 19.50 17.64 -4.70
C MET A 430 19.99 19.05 -4.35
N PRO A 431 20.45 19.84 -5.34
CA PRO A 431 20.69 21.26 -5.12
C PRO A 431 19.39 21.84 -4.51
N SER A 432 19.53 22.59 -3.43
CA SER A 432 18.46 23.24 -2.68
C SER A 432 17.50 23.94 -3.65
N GLN A 433 16.41 23.30 -3.98
CA GLN A 433 15.21 24.04 -4.34
C GLN A 433 14.64 24.55 -3.01
N THR A 434 14.51 25.85 -2.88
CA THR A 434 13.86 26.51 -1.75
C THR A 434 12.60 25.75 -1.40
N PRO A 435 12.44 25.26 -0.15
CA PRO A 435 11.23 24.51 0.21
C PRO A 435 10.06 25.46 0.07
N THR A 436 9.20 25.22 -0.90
CA THR A 436 7.81 25.65 -0.77
C THR A 436 7.29 24.93 0.47
N PRO A 437 6.63 25.60 1.44
CA PRO A 437 6.10 24.94 2.62
C PRO A 437 4.96 24.02 2.17
N SER A 438 5.27 22.81 1.84
CA SER A 438 4.38 21.72 1.55
C SER A 438 4.41 20.81 2.76
N THR A 439 3.30 20.88 3.51
CA THR A 439 2.62 19.74 4.16
C THR A 439 3.55 18.70 4.81
N SER A 440 3.19 18.33 6.00
CA SER A 440 3.72 17.27 6.89
C SER A 440 4.61 16.23 6.22
N PRO A 441 5.72 15.83 6.85
CA PRO A 441 6.61 14.81 6.30
C PRO A 441 5.78 13.56 6.00
N GLN A 442 5.68 13.19 4.72
CA GLN A 442 5.14 11.91 4.31
C GLN A 442 5.99 10.85 5.02
N HIS A 443 5.40 10.15 5.97
CA HIS A 443 6.04 9.03 6.63
C HIS A 443 6.16 7.89 5.61
N PRO A 444 7.37 7.52 5.15
CA PRO A 444 7.54 6.55 4.08
C PRO A 444 7.19 5.11 4.45
N MET A 445 6.68 4.86 5.65
CA MET A 445 6.54 3.50 6.18
C MET A 445 5.33 3.31 7.12
N GLN A 446 4.21 3.95 6.84
CA GLN A 446 2.99 3.40 7.42
C GLN A 446 2.48 2.30 6.49
N PRO A 447 2.42 1.03 6.93
CA PRO A 447 1.57 0.07 6.25
C PRO A 447 0.22 0.73 6.13
N LEU A 448 -0.33 0.79 4.91
CA LEU A 448 -1.63 1.38 4.62
C LEU A 448 -2.58 0.98 5.75
N PRO A 449 -3.14 1.92 6.51
CA PRO A 449 -3.93 1.57 7.68
C PRO A 449 -5.01 0.62 7.21
N LEU A 450 -5.13 -0.53 7.87
CA LEU A 450 -6.38 -1.27 7.83
C LEU A 450 -7.39 -0.25 8.36
N GLN A 451 -8.14 0.41 7.46
CA GLN A 451 -9.17 1.36 7.84
C GLN A 451 -10.23 0.54 8.56
N PHE A 452 -10.12 0.50 9.88
CA PHE A 452 -11.23 0.04 10.71
C PHE A 452 -12.31 1.12 10.58
N ALA A 453 -13.31 0.88 9.70
CA ALA A 453 -14.51 1.69 9.66
C ALA A 453 -15.12 1.65 11.07
N ARG A 454 -15.17 2.81 11.75
CA ARG A 454 -15.92 3.02 12.98
C ARG A 454 -17.41 2.95 12.71
#